data_6e358f2ebbb3f9dcbc8873792f7ca319
#
_entry.id   6e358f2ebbb3f9dcbc8873792f7ca319
#
_cell.length_a   1.000
_cell.length_b   1.000
_cell.length_c   1.000
_cell.angle_alpha   90.00
_cell.angle_beta   90.00
_cell.angle_gamma   90.00
#
_symmetry.space_group_name_H-M   'P 1'
#
loop_
_entity.id
_entity.type
_entity.pdbx_description
1 polymer ?
#
loop_
_entity_poly.entity_id
_entity_poly.type
_entity_poly.pdbx_seq_one_letter_code
_entity_poly.pdbx_strand_id
1 'polypeptide(L)'
;MQPPLHQPVMLREVLDWLRLGPGKVIADCTLGTGGHAMAILREIGPSGLLIGIDRDSEVIEVARGFLSQAGNQFRLFHSNYGGLGQILQETEIGGSTVGARGLDGLLLDLGVSSYQLGRPERGFSFQCEGPLDMRMDRTSGPTAGELLRRLKEEELARLFWEYGEERGSRRIARAI
;
A
#
# COMPACT_ATOMS: atom_id res chain seq x y z
N MET A 1 1.08 4.98 -24.31
CA MET A 1 1.97 3.91 -23.79
C MET A 1 1.69 3.79 -22.31
N GLN A 2 1.14 2.68 -21.82
CA GLN A 2 1.06 2.42 -20.39
C GLN A 2 2.50 2.29 -19.88
N PRO A 3 2.85 2.92 -18.72
CA PRO A 3 4.17 2.72 -18.14
C PRO A 3 4.36 1.21 -17.88
N PRO A 4 5.60 0.69 -18.01
CA PRO A 4 5.85 -0.71 -17.71
C PRO A 4 5.37 -0.98 -16.29
N LEU A 5 4.48 -1.98 -16.14
CA LEU A 5 4.04 -2.44 -14.84
C LEU A 5 5.29 -2.83 -14.06
N HIS A 6 5.46 -2.18 -12.91
CA HIS A 6 6.56 -2.47 -12.00
C HIS A 6 6.54 -3.96 -11.66
N GLN A 7 7.67 -4.62 -11.85
CA GLN A 7 7.80 -6.02 -11.44
C GLN A 7 7.82 -6.07 -9.90
N PRO A 8 6.88 -6.79 -9.26
CA PRO A 8 6.83 -6.87 -7.81
C PRO A 8 8.12 -7.45 -7.22
N VAL A 9 8.54 -6.90 -6.10
CA VAL A 9 9.73 -7.38 -5.38
C VAL A 9 9.49 -8.79 -4.86
N MET A 10 10.44 -9.72 -5.08
CA MET A 10 10.40 -11.10 -4.55
C MET A 10 9.09 -11.84 -4.90
N LEU A 11 8.54 -11.60 -6.09
CA LEU A 11 7.24 -12.15 -6.48
C LEU A 11 7.17 -13.66 -6.29
N ARG A 12 8.20 -14.39 -6.71
CA ARG A 12 8.25 -15.85 -6.63
C ARG A 12 8.23 -16.33 -5.19
N GLU A 13 9.06 -15.74 -4.36
CA GLU A 13 9.17 -16.05 -2.93
C GLU A 13 7.85 -15.77 -2.19
N VAL A 14 7.19 -14.64 -2.51
CA VAL A 14 5.87 -14.30 -1.94
C VAL A 14 4.84 -15.36 -2.29
N LEU A 15 4.76 -15.80 -3.56
CA LEU A 15 3.82 -16.83 -3.97
C LEU A 15 4.11 -18.18 -3.30
N ASP A 16 5.39 -18.56 -3.19
CA ASP A 16 5.82 -19.79 -2.54
C ASP A 16 5.46 -19.80 -1.03
N TRP A 17 5.71 -18.69 -0.32
CA TRP A 17 5.41 -18.59 1.11
C TRP A 17 3.93 -18.50 1.42
N LEU A 18 3.14 -17.86 0.58
CA LEU A 18 1.68 -17.80 0.73
C LEU A 18 1.01 -19.17 0.51
N ARG A 19 1.71 -20.14 -0.09
CA ARG A 19 1.19 -21.49 -0.38
C ARG A 19 -0.17 -21.43 -1.03
N LEU A 20 -0.26 -20.68 -2.10
CA LEU A 20 -1.52 -20.41 -2.80
C LEU A 20 -2.14 -21.68 -3.38
N GLY A 21 -3.43 -21.60 -3.70
CA GLY A 21 -4.19 -22.67 -4.35
C GLY A 21 -5.64 -22.28 -4.55
N PRO A 22 -6.40 -23.04 -5.35
CA PRO A 22 -7.79 -22.72 -5.69
C PRO A 22 -8.67 -22.51 -4.44
N GLY A 23 -9.50 -21.48 -4.47
CA GLY A 23 -10.48 -21.20 -3.42
C GLY A 23 -9.94 -20.51 -2.17
N LYS A 24 -8.65 -20.19 -2.12
CA LYS A 24 -8.06 -19.46 -0.98
C LYS A 24 -8.49 -18.01 -0.93
N VAL A 25 -8.53 -17.46 0.28
CA VAL A 25 -8.82 -16.05 0.58
C VAL A 25 -7.56 -15.39 1.08
N ILE A 26 -7.06 -14.43 0.31
CA ILE A 26 -5.79 -13.73 0.57
C ILE A 26 -6.07 -12.24 0.75
N ALA A 27 -5.43 -11.62 1.74
CA ALA A 27 -5.37 -10.17 1.89
C ALA A 27 -4.00 -9.64 1.44
N ASP A 28 -4.00 -8.70 0.50
CA ASP A 28 -2.86 -7.84 0.17
C ASP A 28 -3.11 -6.46 0.77
N CYS A 29 -2.44 -6.16 1.88
CA CYS A 29 -2.64 -4.94 2.66
C CYS A 29 -1.78 -3.76 2.17
N THR A 30 -1.03 -3.97 1.10
CA THR A 30 -0.14 -3.02 0.42
C THR A 30 -0.30 -3.17 -1.09
N LEU A 31 -1.55 -3.06 -1.55
CA LEU A 31 -1.97 -3.43 -2.91
C LEU A 31 -1.08 -2.82 -4.01
N GLY A 32 -0.63 -1.57 -3.80
CA GLY A 32 0.10 -0.85 -4.82
C GLY A 32 -0.67 -0.82 -6.15
N THR A 33 0.01 -0.94 -7.27
CA THR A 33 -0.62 -1.02 -8.60
C THR A 33 -1.15 -2.43 -8.95
N GLY A 34 -1.13 -3.36 -7.99
CA GLY A 34 -1.71 -4.70 -8.14
C GLY A 34 -0.79 -5.78 -8.70
N GLY A 35 0.53 -5.55 -8.68
CA GLY A 35 1.47 -6.52 -9.25
C GLY A 35 1.45 -7.89 -8.56
N HIS A 36 1.61 -7.95 -7.23
CA HIS A 36 1.44 -9.17 -6.44
C HIS A 36 0.00 -9.69 -6.53
N ALA A 37 -0.97 -8.80 -6.39
CA ALA A 37 -2.40 -9.10 -6.44
C ALA A 37 -2.80 -9.85 -7.71
N MET A 38 -2.32 -9.44 -8.88
CA MET A 38 -2.57 -10.11 -10.15
C MET A 38 -2.02 -11.55 -10.15
N ALA A 39 -0.82 -11.75 -9.64
CA ALA A 39 -0.23 -13.08 -9.57
C ALA A 39 -0.98 -13.98 -8.57
N ILE A 40 -1.35 -13.43 -7.41
CA ILE A 40 -2.18 -14.15 -6.42
C ILE A 40 -3.52 -14.57 -7.02
N LEU A 41 -4.22 -13.68 -7.73
CA LEU A 41 -5.51 -13.99 -8.37
C LEU A 41 -5.42 -15.15 -9.34
N ARG A 42 -4.35 -15.26 -10.11
CA ARG A 42 -4.12 -16.38 -11.04
C ARG A 42 -4.00 -17.72 -10.32
N GLU A 43 -3.34 -17.74 -9.17
CA GLU A 43 -3.11 -18.97 -8.38
C GLU A 43 -4.35 -19.40 -7.57
N ILE A 44 -5.10 -18.45 -7.00
CA ILE A 44 -6.30 -18.78 -6.21
C ILE A 44 -7.52 -19.12 -7.09
N GLY A 45 -7.47 -18.74 -8.36
CA GLY A 45 -8.49 -19.08 -9.37
C GLY A 45 -9.87 -18.47 -9.08
N PRO A 46 -10.90 -18.87 -9.86
CA PRO A 46 -12.22 -18.23 -9.82
C PRO A 46 -13.03 -18.49 -8.54
N SER A 47 -12.66 -19.47 -7.74
CA SER A 47 -13.29 -19.78 -6.46
C SER A 47 -12.65 -19.09 -5.26
N GLY A 48 -11.49 -18.45 -5.45
CA GLY A 48 -10.78 -17.68 -4.42
C GLY A 48 -11.29 -16.26 -4.28
N LEU A 49 -10.75 -15.54 -3.31
CA LEU A 49 -11.02 -14.12 -3.11
C LEU A 49 -9.73 -13.39 -2.72
N LEU A 50 -9.45 -12.29 -3.40
CA LEU A 50 -8.42 -11.32 -3.02
C LEU A 50 -9.07 -10.10 -2.36
N ILE A 51 -8.59 -9.73 -1.18
CA ILE A 51 -8.89 -8.47 -0.51
C ILE A 51 -7.67 -7.58 -0.65
N GLY A 52 -7.78 -6.50 -1.43
CA GLY A 52 -6.71 -5.52 -1.64
C GLY A 52 -6.98 -4.26 -0.82
N ILE A 53 -5.98 -3.81 -0.06
CA ILE A 53 -6.06 -2.60 0.76
C ILE A 53 -4.89 -1.69 0.40
N ASP A 54 -5.16 -0.41 0.22
CA ASP A 54 -4.12 0.61 0.13
C ASP A 54 -4.60 1.92 0.74
N ARG A 55 -3.68 2.74 1.22
CA ARG A 55 -3.96 4.09 1.71
C ARG A 55 -4.05 5.12 0.59
N ASP A 56 -3.62 4.77 -0.60
CA ASP A 56 -3.54 5.64 -1.76
C ASP A 56 -4.68 5.34 -2.72
N SER A 57 -5.69 6.21 -2.75
CA SER A 57 -6.86 6.05 -3.61
C SER A 57 -6.51 6.06 -5.10
N GLU A 58 -5.48 6.82 -5.52
CA GLU A 58 -5.05 6.86 -6.92
C GLU A 58 -4.48 5.51 -7.35
N VAL A 59 -3.70 4.88 -6.46
CA VAL A 59 -3.08 3.57 -6.70
C VAL A 59 -4.14 2.47 -6.78
N ILE A 60 -5.18 2.54 -5.94
CA ILE A 60 -6.32 1.60 -5.98
C ILE A 60 -7.04 1.65 -7.32
N GLU A 61 -7.27 2.83 -7.89
CA GLU A 61 -7.95 2.95 -9.18
C GLU A 61 -7.09 2.37 -10.32
N VAL A 62 -5.77 2.57 -10.27
CA VAL A 62 -4.84 1.92 -11.21
C VAL A 62 -4.91 0.39 -11.08
N ALA A 63 -4.86 -0.11 -9.84
CA ALA A 63 -4.96 -1.54 -9.55
C ALA A 63 -6.29 -2.13 -10.02
N ARG A 64 -7.40 -1.43 -9.79
CA ARG A 64 -8.74 -1.85 -10.24
C ARG A 64 -8.79 -2.07 -11.74
N GLY A 65 -8.30 -1.11 -12.53
CA GLY A 65 -8.21 -1.23 -13.99
C GLY A 65 -7.34 -2.39 -14.43
N PHE A 66 -6.23 -2.64 -13.75
CA PHE A 66 -5.33 -3.74 -14.06
C PHE A 66 -5.91 -5.11 -13.68
N LEU A 67 -6.45 -5.25 -12.48
CA LEU A 67 -6.98 -6.52 -11.96
C LEU A 67 -8.28 -6.96 -12.62
N SER A 68 -9.05 -6.04 -13.21
CA SER A 68 -10.28 -6.39 -13.95
C SER A 68 -10.06 -7.40 -15.07
N GLN A 69 -8.84 -7.54 -15.56
CA GLN A 69 -8.44 -8.52 -16.57
C GLN A 69 -8.40 -9.97 -16.02
N ALA A 70 -8.32 -10.12 -14.69
CA ALA A 70 -8.29 -11.44 -14.04
C ALA A 70 -9.67 -11.94 -13.60
N GLY A 71 -10.75 -11.18 -13.84
CA GLY A 71 -12.10 -11.50 -13.39
C GLY A 71 -12.56 -10.65 -12.21
N ASN A 72 -13.54 -11.12 -11.44
CA ASN A 72 -14.20 -10.36 -10.38
C ASN A 72 -13.93 -10.86 -8.95
N GLN A 73 -12.92 -11.72 -8.78
CA GLN A 73 -12.62 -12.38 -7.50
C GLN A 73 -11.77 -11.49 -6.57
N PHE A 74 -11.98 -10.18 -6.61
CA PHE A 74 -11.29 -9.25 -5.73
C PHE A 74 -12.23 -8.18 -5.15
N ARG A 75 -11.86 -7.68 -3.98
CA ARG A 75 -12.47 -6.51 -3.34
C ARG A 75 -11.35 -5.55 -2.98
N LEU A 76 -11.48 -4.26 -3.34
CA LEU A 76 -10.46 -3.23 -3.09
C LEU A 76 -11.01 -2.18 -2.13
N PHE A 77 -10.21 -1.83 -1.14
CA PHE A 77 -10.57 -0.91 -0.06
C PHE A 77 -9.54 0.20 0.07
N HIS A 78 -10.01 1.45 -0.02
CA HIS A 78 -9.22 2.62 0.36
C HIS A 78 -9.22 2.73 1.88
N SER A 79 -8.17 2.19 2.52
CA SER A 79 -8.07 2.14 3.98
C SER A 79 -6.62 1.98 4.43
N ASN A 80 -6.38 2.26 5.70
CA ASN A 80 -5.18 1.78 6.39
C ASN A 80 -5.35 0.29 6.69
N TYR A 81 -4.27 -0.50 6.57
CA TYR A 81 -4.29 -1.92 6.93
C TYR A 81 -4.68 -2.19 8.40
N GLY A 82 -4.57 -1.20 9.29
CA GLY A 82 -5.15 -1.30 10.65
C GLY A 82 -6.67 -1.50 10.67
N GLY A 83 -7.37 -1.14 9.58
CA GLY A 83 -8.80 -1.40 9.38
C GLY A 83 -9.13 -2.81 8.88
N LEU A 84 -8.13 -3.68 8.65
CA LEU A 84 -8.33 -5.02 8.09
C LEU A 84 -9.41 -5.82 8.86
N GLY A 85 -9.37 -5.79 10.19
CA GLY A 85 -10.33 -6.53 11.01
C GLY A 85 -11.78 -6.20 10.68
N GLN A 86 -12.11 -4.91 10.52
CA GLN A 86 -13.44 -4.46 10.14
C GLN A 86 -13.78 -4.90 8.70
N ILE A 87 -12.86 -4.72 7.75
CA ILE A 87 -13.03 -5.12 6.35
C ILE A 87 -13.38 -6.60 6.25
N LEU A 88 -12.71 -7.47 7.03
CA LEU A 88 -12.98 -8.90 7.03
C LEU A 88 -14.36 -9.26 7.56
N GLN A 89 -14.87 -8.52 8.55
CA GLN A 89 -16.23 -8.72 9.09
C GLN A 89 -17.33 -8.28 8.13
N GLU A 90 -17.03 -7.31 7.25
CA GLU A 90 -17.97 -6.77 6.27
C GLU A 90 -17.88 -7.46 4.90
N THR A 91 -16.81 -8.22 4.64
CA THR A 91 -16.61 -8.91 3.36
C THR A 91 -17.17 -10.32 3.38
N GLU A 92 -18.09 -10.62 2.45
CA GLU A 92 -18.72 -11.93 2.33
C GLU A 92 -18.08 -12.80 1.25
N ILE A 93 -18.03 -14.12 1.53
CA ILE A 93 -17.66 -15.18 0.60
C ILE A 93 -18.43 -16.46 0.92
N GLY A 94 -19.09 -17.05 -0.07
CA GLY A 94 -19.77 -18.34 0.09
C GLY A 94 -20.87 -18.34 1.16
N GLY A 95 -21.53 -17.19 1.42
CA GLY A 95 -22.60 -17.06 2.41
C GLY A 95 -22.12 -16.87 3.86
N SER A 96 -20.85 -16.59 4.06
CA SER A 96 -20.25 -16.26 5.38
C SER A 96 -19.33 -15.06 5.25
N THR A 97 -19.06 -14.35 6.35
CA THR A 97 -18.06 -13.31 6.35
C THR A 97 -16.65 -13.88 6.33
N VAL A 98 -15.71 -13.17 5.72
CA VAL A 98 -14.29 -13.57 5.74
C VAL A 98 -13.75 -13.57 7.18
N GLY A 99 -14.24 -12.67 8.04
CA GLY A 99 -13.89 -12.65 9.47
C GLY A 99 -14.26 -13.95 10.20
N ALA A 100 -15.38 -14.57 9.87
CA ALA A 100 -15.79 -15.85 10.46
C ALA A 100 -15.03 -17.04 9.83
N ARG A 101 -14.77 -17.00 8.52
CA ARG A 101 -14.02 -18.06 7.81
C ARG A 101 -12.51 -18.01 8.11
N GLY A 102 -11.95 -16.83 8.24
CA GLY A 102 -10.51 -16.57 8.32
C GLY A 102 -9.83 -16.37 6.97
N LEU A 103 -8.66 -15.75 6.97
CA LEU A 103 -7.76 -15.63 5.83
C LEU A 103 -6.87 -16.88 5.71
N ASP A 104 -6.55 -17.25 4.48
CA ASP A 104 -5.54 -18.28 4.18
C ASP A 104 -4.12 -17.69 4.11
N GLY A 105 -3.99 -16.40 3.87
CA GLY A 105 -2.73 -15.69 3.83
C GLY A 105 -2.88 -14.17 3.84
N LEU A 106 -1.81 -13.49 4.24
CA LEU A 106 -1.73 -12.04 4.31
C LEU A 106 -0.37 -11.58 3.79
N LEU A 107 -0.39 -10.55 2.94
CA LEU A 107 0.79 -9.90 2.39
C LEU A 107 0.90 -8.48 2.93
N LEU A 108 2.12 -8.11 3.35
CA LEU A 108 2.54 -6.75 3.67
C LEU A 108 3.89 -6.50 3.00
N ASP A 109 3.90 -5.67 1.95
CA ASP A 109 5.10 -5.16 1.27
C ASP A 109 5.23 -3.67 1.58
N LEU A 110 5.81 -3.39 2.76
CA LEU A 110 5.81 -2.05 3.34
C LEU A 110 6.82 -1.14 2.65
N GLY A 111 6.36 0.05 2.27
CA GLY A 111 7.18 1.07 1.65
C GLY A 111 6.39 1.98 0.70
N VAL A 112 7.14 2.76 -0.09
CA VAL A 112 6.57 3.59 -1.16
C VAL A 112 6.59 2.83 -2.48
N SER A 113 5.54 2.99 -3.28
CA SER A 113 5.46 2.34 -4.58
C SER A 113 6.26 3.10 -5.65
N SER A 114 6.70 2.39 -6.70
CA SER A 114 7.33 3.03 -7.87
C SER A 114 6.38 4.02 -8.56
N TYR A 115 5.08 3.81 -8.46
CA TYR A 115 4.07 4.75 -8.94
C TYR A 115 4.17 6.10 -8.20
N GLN A 116 4.34 6.09 -6.88
CA GLN A 116 4.51 7.29 -6.06
C GLN A 116 5.85 7.96 -6.33
N LEU A 117 6.93 7.19 -6.43
CA LEU A 117 8.28 7.71 -6.72
C LEU A 117 8.38 8.33 -8.13
N GLY A 118 7.67 7.78 -9.11
CA GLY A 118 7.67 8.28 -10.48
C GLY A 118 6.84 9.54 -10.72
N ARG A 119 6.19 10.09 -9.67
CA ARG A 119 5.30 11.25 -9.75
C ARG A 119 5.83 12.41 -8.92
N PRO A 120 6.43 13.46 -9.54
CA PRO A 120 7.00 14.60 -8.82
C PRO A 120 5.99 15.28 -7.88
N GLU A 121 4.72 15.35 -8.29
CA GLU A 121 3.63 15.95 -7.52
C GLU A 121 3.29 15.23 -6.22
N ARG A 122 3.84 14.02 -6.00
CA ARG A 122 3.68 13.24 -4.76
C ARG A 122 4.73 13.59 -3.69
N GLY A 123 5.84 14.21 -4.09
CA GLY A 123 6.89 14.65 -3.17
C GLY A 123 7.77 13.54 -2.57
N PHE A 124 7.76 12.33 -3.13
CA PHE A 124 8.60 11.22 -2.66
C PHE A 124 9.95 11.11 -3.38
N SER A 125 10.10 11.76 -4.53
CA SER A 125 11.30 11.62 -5.37
C SER A 125 12.35 12.66 -5.03
N PHE A 126 13.63 12.25 -5.04
CA PHE A 126 14.78 13.15 -5.02
C PHE A 126 15.29 13.52 -6.43
N GLN A 127 14.74 12.90 -7.47
CA GLN A 127 15.22 13.08 -8.84
C GLN A 127 14.54 14.24 -9.57
N CYS A 128 13.35 14.64 -9.11
CA CYS A 128 12.55 15.69 -9.72
C CYS A 128 12.08 16.68 -8.66
N GLU A 129 12.01 17.95 -9.04
CA GLU A 129 11.37 18.97 -8.20
C GLU A 129 9.86 18.75 -8.12
N GLY A 130 9.29 18.99 -6.95
CA GLY A 130 7.86 18.85 -6.69
C GLY A 130 7.47 19.42 -5.34
N PRO A 131 6.17 19.52 -5.03
CA PRO A 131 5.70 19.95 -3.72
C PRO A 131 6.13 18.93 -2.66
N LEU A 132 6.48 19.40 -1.47
CA LEU A 132 6.82 18.55 -0.33
C LEU A 132 5.53 18.02 0.32
N ASP A 133 4.81 17.15 -0.40
CA ASP A 133 3.56 16.54 0.07
C ASP A 133 3.84 15.29 0.92
N MET A 134 4.36 14.22 0.34
CA MET A 134 4.73 12.93 0.95
C MET A 134 3.55 12.18 1.61
N ARG A 135 2.30 12.57 1.39
CA ARG A 135 1.15 11.80 1.86
C ARG A 135 0.88 10.61 0.94
N MET A 136 0.74 9.44 1.50
CA MET A 136 0.18 8.29 0.76
C MET A 136 -1.30 8.51 0.49
N ASP A 137 -2.07 8.86 1.54
CA ASP A 137 -3.47 9.29 1.42
C ASP A 137 -3.54 10.82 1.31
N ARG A 138 -3.82 11.33 0.11
CA ARG A 138 -3.93 12.78 -0.14
C ARG A 138 -5.28 13.36 0.30
N THR A 139 -6.22 12.53 0.70
CA THR A 139 -7.54 12.99 1.16
C THR A 139 -7.53 13.45 2.61
N SER A 140 -6.48 13.14 3.37
CA SER A 140 -6.41 13.42 4.79
C SER A 140 -4.99 13.76 5.28
N GLY A 141 -4.94 14.45 6.40
CA GLY A 141 -3.69 14.78 7.08
C GLY A 141 -2.87 15.91 6.44
N PRO A 142 -1.89 16.45 7.17
CA PRO A 142 -1.00 17.50 6.71
C PRO A 142 0.05 16.96 5.74
N THR A 143 0.50 17.80 4.81
CA THR A 143 1.67 17.54 3.98
C THR A 143 2.96 17.59 4.81
N ALA A 144 4.04 16.99 4.31
CA ALA A 144 5.35 17.09 4.94
C ALA A 144 5.81 18.54 5.08
N GLY A 145 5.57 19.37 4.05
CA GLY A 145 5.87 20.80 4.10
C GLY A 145 5.09 21.57 5.16
N GLU A 146 3.83 21.21 5.42
CA GLU A 146 3.04 21.80 6.52
C GLU A 146 3.55 21.33 7.89
N LEU A 147 3.94 20.06 8.03
CA LEU A 147 4.55 19.55 9.26
C LEU A 147 5.84 20.29 9.58
N LEU A 148 6.74 20.47 8.60
CA LEU A 148 8.00 21.21 8.80
C LEU A 148 7.76 22.66 9.24
N ARG A 149 6.73 23.32 8.73
CA ARG A 149 6.40 24.70 9.14
C ARG A 149 5.75 24.81 10.52
N ARG A 150 5.05 23.76 10.96
CA ARG A 150 4.24 23.78 12.19
C ARG A 150 4.97 23.26 13.42
N LEU A 151 5.81 22.24 13.23
CA LEU A 151 6.51 21.58 14.33
C LEU A 151 7.68 22.43 14.85
N LYS A 152 7.92 22.37 16.15
CA LYS A 152 9.07 23.02 16.79
C LYS A 152 10.38 22.27 16.51
N GLU A 153 11.51 22.95 16.69
CA GLU A 153 12.85 22.37 16.48
C GLU A 153 13.02 21.03 17.21
N GLU A 154 12.60 20.96 18.48
CA GLU A 154 12.74 19.75 19.30
C GLU A 154 11.89 18.59 18.79
N GLU A 155 10.67 18.88 18.31
CA GLU A 155 9.75 17.89 17.74
C GLU A 155 10.29 17.34 16.42
N LEU A 156 10.79 18.21 15.55
CA LEU A 156 11.44 17.81 14.30
C LEU A 156 12.69 16.97 14.57
N ALA A 157 13.54 17.39 15.51
CA ALA A 157 14.73 16.65 15.87
C ALA A 157 14.39 15.24 16.38
N ARG A 158 13.32 15.13 17.19
CA ARG A 158 12.84 13.83 17.66
C ARG A 158 12.34 12.95 16.51
N LEU A 159 11.55 13.48 15.59
CA LEU A 159 11.07 12.74 14.42
C LEU A 159 12.23 12.20 13.57
N PHE A 160 13.21 13.02 13.27
CA PHE A 160 14.38 12.61 12.49
C PHE A 160 15.22 11.56 13.22
N TRP A 161 15.29 11.62 14.55
CA TRP A 161 15.99 10.63 15.34
C TRP A 161 15.21 9.30 15.43
N GLU A 162 13.93 9.35 15.82
CA GLU A 162 13.12 8.15 16.08
C GLU A 162 12.78 7.36 14.81
N TYR A 163 12.46 8.05 13.72
CA TYR A 163 12.01 7.41 12.47
C TYR A 163 13.04 7.42 11.35
N GLY A 164 13.99 8.35 11.40
CA GLY A 164 15.05 8.46 10.40
C GLY A 164 16.40 7.93 10.86
N GLU A 165 16.54 7.57 12.15
CA GLU A 165 17.81 7.17 12.79
C GLU A 165 18.94 8.20 12.52
N GLU A 166 18.57 9.46 12.26
CA GLU A 166 19.50 10.52 11.82
C GLU A 166 20.25 11.11 13.01
N ARG A 167 21.55 10.83 13.10
CA ARG A 167 22.42 11.31 14.19
C ARG A 167 22.56 12.83 14.22
N GLY A 168 22.47 13.51 13.06
CA GLY A 168 22.49 14.95 12.89
C GLY A 168 21.14 15.64 13.13
N SER A 169 20.14 14.93 13.63
CA SER A 169 18.73 15.35 13.73
C SER A 169 18.52 16.76 14.29
N ARG A 170 19.21 17.11 15.40
CA ARG A 170 19.15 18.46 16.01
C ARG A 170 19.71 19.56 15.11
N ARG A 171 20.82 19.27 14.42
CA ARG A 171 21.44 20.22 13.50
C ARG A 171 20.56 20.48 12.28
N ILE A 172 19.95 19.42 11.76
CA ILE A 172 19.03 19.48 10.62
C ILE A 172 17.77 20.24 11.02
N ALA A 173 17.15 19.89 12.15
CA ALA A 173 15.95 20.56 12.64
C ALA A 173 16.16 22.07 12.84
N ARG A 174 17.33 22.46 13.39
CA ARG A 174 17.69 23.87 13.54
C ARG A 174 17.87 24.60 12.20
N ALA A 175 18.36 23.90 11.17
CA ALA A 175 18.58 24.50 9.85
C ALA A 175 17.26 24.67 9.07
N ILE A 176 16.24 23.87 9.36
CA ILE A 176 14.90 23.98 8.78
C ILE A 176 14.13 25.12 9.40
#